data_b07a83fb40d89d0cddd60fbec98d121c
#
_entry.id   b07a83fb40d89d0cddd60fbec98d121c
#
_cell.length_a   1.000
_cell.length_b   1.000
_cell.length_c   1.000
_cell.angle_alpha   90.00
_cell.angle_beta   90.00
_cell.angle_gamma   90.00
#
_symmetry.space_group_name_H-M   'P 1'
#
loop_
_entity.id
_entity.type
_entity.pdbx_description
1 polymer ?
#
loop_
_entity_poly.entity_id
_entity_poly.type
_entity_poly.pdbx_seq_one_letter_code
_entity_poly.pdbx_strand_id
1 'polypeptide(L)'
;MVAMPLSAWLTLAAVLFAIGFFGVVTRRNTIGILLGIELMLNAVNINLVAFARYNADVVGMVFTSFTIPITVAEVALGLAIVILIFRMKRTVVADHLDILRG
;
A
#
# COMPACT_ATOMS: atom_id res chain seq x y z
N MET A 1 -9.99 -18.09 25.10
CA MET A 1 -9.34 -17.58 23.90
C MET A 1 -7.96 -17.07 24.25
N VAL A 2 -6.95 -17.56 23.58
CA VAL A 2 -5.56 -17.14 23.85
C VAL A 2 -5.29 -15.86 23.08
N ALA A 3 -4.95 -14.79 23.81
CA ALA A 3 -4.55 -13.54 23.18
C ALA A 3 -3.10 -13.67 22.68
N MET A 4 -2.84 -13.23 21.46
CA MET A 4 -1.49 -13.22 20.93
C MET A 4 -0.67 -12.13 21.62
N PRO A 5 0.60 -12.42 21.93
CA PRO A 5 1.46 -11.41 22.53
C PRO A 5 1.77 -10.28 21.56
N LEU A 6 2.09 -9.11 22.10
CA LEU A 6 2.44 -7.95 21.28
C LEU A 6 3.58 -8.27 20.31
N SER A 7 4.57 -9.04 20.76
CA SER A 7 5.71 -9.43 19.92
C SER A 7 5.28 -10.19 18.66
N ALA A 8 4.21 -10.99 18.72
CA ALA A 8 3.72 -11.71 17.55
C ALA A 8 3.16 -10.74 16.50
N TRP A 9 2.41 -9.73 16.92
CA TRP A 9 1.89 -8.72 16.00
C TRP A 9 2.99 -7.85 15.41
N LEU A 10 3.97 -7.47 16.22
CA LEU A 10 5.12 -6.70 15.73
C LEU A 10 5.97 -7.50 14.76
N THR A 11 6.12 -8.81 14.99
CA THR A 11 6.83 -9.70 14.07
C THR A 11 6.10 -9.80 12.73
N LEU A 12 4.78 -9.98 12.77
CA LEU A 12 3.97 -10.01 11.55
C LEU A 12 4.14 -8.72 10.76
N ALA A 13 4.05 -7.59 11.42
CA ALA A 13 4.22 -6.27 10.79
C ALA A 13 5.62 -6.12 10.19
N ALA A 14 6.66 -6.57 10.90
CA ALA A 14 8.03 -6.50 10.41
C ALA A 14 8.22 -7.36 9.14
N VAL A 15 7.65 -8.55 9.11
CA VAL A 15 7.72 -9.43 7.94
C VAL A 15 6.99 -8.81 6.75
N LEU A 16 5.78 -8.29 6.97
CA LEU A 16 5.02 -7.64 5.90
C LEU A 16 5.73 -6.39 5.37
N PHE A 17 6.31 -5.60 6.25
CA PHE A 17 7.08 -4.43 5.85
C PHE A 17 8.29 -4.84 5.01
N ALA A 18 9.01 -5.85 5.42
CA ALA A 18 10.17 -6.35 4.69
C ALA A 18 9.78 -6.87 3.29
N ILE A 19 8.67 -7.59 3.19
CA ILE A 19 8.17 -8.07 1.91
C ILE A 19 7.78 -6.90 1.01
N GLY A 20 7.08 -5.91 1.56
CA GLY A 20 6.70 -4.71 0.82
C GLY A 20 7.92 -3.92 0.35
N PHE A 21 8.89 -3.73 1.21
CA PHE A 21 10.15 -3.06 0.87
C PHE A 21 10.89 -3.78 -0.24
N PHE A 22 11.00 -5.10 -0.14
CA PHE A 22 11.61 -5.92 -1.19
C PHE A 22 10.88 -5.73 -2.52
N GLY A 23 9.55 -5.73 -2.49
CA GLY A 23 8.77 -5.47 -3.69
C GLY A 23 9.05 -4.12 -4.30
N VAL A 24 9.17 -3.07 -3.48
CA VAL A 24 9.44 -1.70 -3.96
C VAL A 24 10.81 -1.61 -4.65
N VAL A 25 11.84 -2.24 -4.06
CA VAL A 25 13.20 -2.12 -4.61
C VAL A 25 13.47 -3.06 -5.77
N THR A 26 12.68 -4.12 -5.95
CA THR A 26 12.93 -5.12 -6.99
C THR A 26 12.00 -5.00 -8.19
N ARG A 27 10.83 -4.40 -8.03
CA ARG A 27 9.86 -4.29 -9.13
C ARG A 27 10.18 -3.10 -10.02
N ARG A 28 9.99 -3.31 -11.32
CA ARG A 28 10.21 -2.24 -12.31
C ARG A 28 8.90 -1.57 -12.71
N ASN A 29 7.77 -2.29 -12.63
CA ASN A 29 6.50 -1.70 -12.98
C ASN A 29 5.90 -0.93 -11.81
N THR A 30 5.16 0.12 -12.12
CA THR A 30 4.61 1.02 -11.12
C THR A 30 3.55 0.34 -10.26
N ILE A 31 2.78 -0.58 -10.83
CA ILE A 31 1.75 -1.31 -10.07
C ILE A 31 2.39 -2.17 -8.98
N GLY A 32 3.48 -2.87 -9.30
CA GLY A 32 4.22 -3.66 -8.32
C GLY A 32 4.79 -2.80 -7.20
N ILE A 33 5.29 -1.62 -7.53
CA ILE A 33 5.81 -0.66 -6.54
C ILE A 33 4.68 -0.18 -5.63
N LEU A 34 3.50 0.15 -6.19
CA LEU A 34 2.34 0.57 -5.40
C LEU A 34 1.89 -0.52 -4.44
N LEU A 35 1.84 -1.78 -4.90
CA LEU A 35 1.47 -2.90 -4.04
C LEU A 35 2.47 -3.09 -2.90
N GLY A 36 3.76 -2.90 -3.17
CA GLY A 36 4.78 -2.95 -2.14
C GLY A 36 4.60 -1.85 -1.10
N ILE A 37 4.33 -0.63 -1.55
CA ILE A 37 4.06 0.49 -0.64
C ILE A 37 2.82 0.20 0.20
N GLU A 38 1.77 -0.38 -0.39
CA GLU A 38 0.57 -0.75 0.36
C GLU A 38 0.87 -1.75 1.47
N LEU A 39 1.68 -2.77 1.19
CA LEU A 39 2.10 -3.71 2.22
C LEU A 39 2.86 -3.03 3.35
N MET A 40 3.75 -2.10 3.02
CA MET A 40 4.50 -1.35 4.02
C MET A 40 3.57 -0.50 4.90
N LEU A 41 2.60 0.16 4.30
CA LEU A 41 1.63 0.99 5.03
C LEU A 41 0.72 0.13 5.90
N ASN A 42 0.31 -1.04 5.40
CA ASN A 42 -0.48 -1.98 6.20
C ASN A 42 0.31 -2.50 7.39
N ALA A 43 1.60 -2.74 7.24
CA ALA A 43 2.47 -3.12 8.34
C ALA A 43 2.51 -2.04 9.42
N VAL A 44 2.63 -0.78 9.02
CA VAL A 44 2.59 0.35 9.95
C VAL A 44 1.24 0.40 10.68
N ASN A 45 0.14 0.19 9.98
CA ASN A 45 -1.19 0.18 10.58
C ASN A 45 -1.34 -0.96 11.59
N ILE A 46 -0.79 -2.14 11.30
CA ILE A 46 -0.79 -3.25 12.26
C ILE A 46 -0.06 -2.85 13.54
N ASN A 47 1.09 -2.19 13.43
CA ASN A 47 1.83 -1.70 14.59
C ASN A 47 1.00 -0.70 15.40
N LEU A 48 0.34 0.24 14.75
CA LEU A 48 -0.48 1.25 15.42
C LEU A 48 -1.62 0.60 16.19
N VAL A 49 -2.32 -0.35 15.57
CA VAL A 49 -3.42 -1.06 16.22
C VAL A 49 -2.90 -1.89 17.40
N ALA A 50 -1.79 -2.61 17.20
CA ALA A 50 -1.22 -3.46 18.24
C ALA A 50 -0.80 -2.64 19.46
N PHE A 51 -0.09 -1.53 19.27
CA PHE A 51 0.32 -0.68 20.37
C PHE A 51 -0.88 -0.05 21.06
N ALA A 52 -1.87 0.44 20.32
CA ALA A 52 -3.05 1.04 20.90
C ALA A 52 -3.81 0.02 21.77
N ARG A 53 -3.95 -1.21 21.29
CA ARG A 53 -4.64 -2.26 22.02
C ARG A 53 -3.90 -2.64 23.31
N TYR A 54 -2.58 -2.84 23.22
CA TYR A 54 -1.79 -3.27 24.39
C TYR A 54 -1.64 -2.19 25.43
N ASN A 55 -1.66 -0.93 25.04
CA ASN A 55 -1.61 0.18 25.97
C ASN A 55 -3.00 0.64 26.41
N ALA A 56 -4.07 -0.02 25.94
CA ALA A 56 -5.45 0.38 26.20
C ALA A 56 -5.69 1.84 25.85
N ASP A 57 -5.08 2.31 24.77
CA ASP A 57 -5.10 3.70 24.35
C ASP A 57 -6.26 3.94 23.38
N VAL A 58 -7.36 4.49 23.89
CA VAL A 58 -8.55 4.79 23.09
C VAL A 58 -8.24 5.84 22.02
N VAL A 59 -7.40 6.81 22.31
CA VAL A 59 -7.01 7.85 21.36
C VAL A 59 -6.24 7.22 20.20
N GLY A 60 -5.32 6.28 20.49
CA GLY A 60 -4.59 5.55 19.47
C GLY A 60 -5.51 4.70 18.59
N MET A 61 -6.53 4.08 19.19
CA MET A 61 -7.51 3.31 18.43
C MET A 61 -8.33 4.19 17.48
N VAL A 62 -8.77 5.34 17.94
CA VAL A 62 -9.48 6.31 17.11
C VAL A 62 -8.59 6.80 15.98
N PHE A 63 -7.34 7.15 16.30
CA PHE A 63 -6.37 7.57 15.29
C PHE A 63 -6.20 6.52 14.18
N THR A 64 -6.05 5.26 14.58
CA THR A 64 -5.88 4.16 13.62
C THR A 64 -7.12 3.97 12.75
N SER A 65 -8.31 4.21 13.31
CA SER A 65 -9.56 4.14 12.56
C SER A 65 -9.61 5.13 11.40
N PHE A 66 -8.86 6.21 11.47
CA PHE A 66 -8.73 7.17 10.38
C PHE A 66 -7.56 6.84 9.46
N THR A 67 -6.44 6.35 9.99
CA THR A 67 -5.26 6.07 9.16
C THR A 67 -5.49 4.92 8.19
N ILE A 68 -6.24 3.89 8.57
CA ILE A 68 -6.50 2.74 7.70
C ILE A 68 -7.27 3.15 6.43
N PRO A 69 -8.42 3.83 6.54
CA PRO A 69 -9.14 4.27 5.33
C PRO A 69 -8.34 5.24 4.48
N ILE A 70 -7.58 6.14 5.08
CA ILE A 70 -6.75 7.09 4.36
C ILE A 70 -5.70 6.36 3.55
N THR A 71 -5.04 5.37 4.13
CA THR A 71 -4.03 4.55 3.45
C THR A 71 -4.62 3.84 2.24
N VAL A 72 -5.79 3.24 2.40
CA VAL A 72 -6.49 2.54 1.31
C VAL A 72 -6.87 3.53 0.21
N ALA A 73 -7.38 4.70 0.57
CA ALA A 73 -7.79 5.73 -0.39
C ALA A 73 -6.59 6.24 -1.19
N GLU A 74 -5.44 6.45 -0.55
CA GLU A 74 -4.23 6.92 -1.22
C GLU A 74 -3.74 5.92 -2.25
N VAL A 75 -3.73 4.63 -1.93
CA VAL A 75 -3.30 3.59 -2.85
C VAL A 75 -4.29 3.43 -4.00
N ALA A 76 -5.60 3.47 -3.71
CA ALA A 76 -6.63 3.40 -4.75
C ALA A 76 -6.51 4.57 -5.73
N LEU A 77 -6.28 5.79 -5.22
CA LEU A 77 -6.08 6.98 -6.05
C LEU A 77 -4.81 6.84 -6.88
N GLY A 78 -3.71 6.42 -6.27
CA GLY A 78 -2.44 6.21 -6.98
C GLY A 78 -2.58 5.18 -8.09
N LEU A 79 -3.26 4.07 -7.83
CA LEU A 79 -3.50 3.04 -8.83
C LEU A 79 -4.36 3.58 -9.98
N ALA A 80 -5.40 4.35 -9.66
CA ALA A 80 -6.26 4.96 -10.68
C ALA A 80 -5.48 5.91 -11.58
N ILE A 81 -4.59 6.71 -11.01
CA ILE A 81 -3.73 7.62 -11.77
C ILE A 81 -2.80 6.84 -12.69
N VAL A 82 -2.18 5.77 -12.20
CA VAL A 82 -1.29 4.93 -13.01
C VAL A 82 -2.03 4.30 -14.18
N ILE A 83 -3.24 3.79 -13.95
CA ILE A 83 -4.06 3.20 -15.02
C ILE A 83 -4.42 4.26 -16.04
N LEU A 84 -4.78 5.45 -15.61
CA LEU A 84 -5.13 6.55 -16.51
C LEU A 84 -3.93 6.94 -17.38
N ILE A 85 -2.75 7.09 -16.79
CA ILE A 85 -1.54 7.43 -17.52
C ILE A 85 -1.21 6.33 -18.54
N PHE A 86 -1.35 5.07 -18.16
CA PHE A 86 -1.09 3.96 -19.05
C PHE A 86 -2.04 3.96 -20.26
N ARG A 87 -3.32 4.26 -20.03
CA ARG A 87 -4.30 4.36 -21.11
C ARG A 87 -3.99 5.50 -22.06
N MET A 88 -3.63 6.64 -21.51
CA MET A 88 -3.26 7.81 -22.33
C MET A 88 -2.03 7.51 -23.19
N LYS A 89 -1.02 6.86 -22.62
CA LYS A 89 0.18 6.49 -23.34
C LYS A 89 -0.12 5.53 -24.49
N ARG A 90 -0.99 4.54 -24.25
CA ARG A 90 -1.40 3.61 -25.32
C ARG A 90 -2.11 4.32 -26.45
N THR A 91 -3.00 5.26 -26.14
CA THR A 91 -3.71 6.04 -27.13
C THR A 91 -2.76 6.87 -27.98
N VAL A 92 -1.78 7.52 -27.37
CA VAL A 92 -0.78 8.33 -28.09
C VAL A 92 0.05 7.44 -29.02
N VAL A 93 0.47 6.26 -28.57
CA VAL A 93 1.22 5.32 -29.39
C VAL A 93 0.39 4.84 -30.58
N ALA A 94 -0.89 4.50 -30.35
CA ALA A 94 -1.78 4.08 -31.41
C ALA A 94 -1.98 5.17 -32.46
N ASP A 95 -2.18 6.41 -32.03
CA ASP A 95 -2.34 7.55 -32.93
C ASP A 95 -1.06 7.78 -33.74
N HIS A 96 0.11 7.64 -33.12
CA HIS A 96 1.38 7.77 -33.81
C HIS A 96 1.57 6.71 -34.89
N LEU A 97 1.21 5.47 -34.60
CA LEU A 97 1.28 4.39 -35.57
C LEU A 97 0.33 4.60 -36.74
N ASP A 98 -0.85 5.16 -36.48
CA ASP A 98 -1.83 5.47 -37.51
C ASP A 98 -1.31 6.54 -38.46
N ILE A 99 -0.65 7.58 -37.93
CA ILE A 99 -0.01 8.61 -38.73
C ILE A 99 1.07 8.02 -39.64
N LEU A 100 1.87 7.08 -39.12
CA LEU A 100 2.92 6.43 -39.90
C LEU A 100 2.37 5.55 -41.01
N ARG A 101 1.17 5.04 -40.86
CA ARG A 101 0.51 4.22 -41.87
C ARG A 101 0.01 5.03 -43.05
N GLY A 102 -0.27 6.24 -42.79
CA GLY A 102 -0.93 7.00 -43.67
C GLY A 102 -0.88 7.97 -44.41
#